data_b195747e53a2adae00e4026d2afc269f
#
_entry.id   b195747e53a2adae00e4026d2afc269f
#
_cell.length_a   1.000
_cell.length_b   1.000
_cell.length_c   1.000
_cell.angle_alpha   90.00
_cell.angle_beta   90.00
_cell.angle_gamma   90.00
#
_symmetry.space_group_name_H-M   'P 1'
#
loop_
_entity.id
_entity.type
_entity.pdbx_description
1 polymer ?
#
loop_
_entity_poly.entity_id
_entity_poly.type
_entity_poly.pdbx_seq_one_letter_code
_entity_poly.pdbx_strand_id
1 'polypeptide(L)'
;MSSLRTCLALACTLGGVSALKMRPMVRSGLSVGRPLRMMCAEAAPAEPAPAAKKEPAAVAEEVPPFALLDVRVGKIVEAWAHPDSDKLWCERIDVGEEEPREIASGLRAYYPTADLLEGRSVLVVCNLKEAKLAGFKSNGMVLCASNEDKSEVKFVDPPADSQPGERVVCEGMVAEPATSNQMKKKKLMDKAATELRAVDGVACYRNVPLGTAAGQCTTPVTAGTIN
;
A
#
# COMPACT_ATOMS: atom_id res chain seq x y z
N MET A 1 -27.14 -47.33 -11.88
CA MET A 1 -28.40 -47.03 -11.22
C MET A 1 -28.25 -45.58 -10.77
N SER A 2 -28.63 -44.62 -11.59
CA SER A 2 -29.98 -44.05 -11.76
C SER A 2 -30.40 -43.22 -10.54
N SER A 3 -30.40 -41.92 -10.68
CA SER A 3 -31.50 -40.95 -10.68
C SER A 3 -30.96 -39.54 -10.44
N LEU A 4 -30.90 -38.63 -11.33
CA LEU A 4 -31.87 -37.75 -12.05
C LEU A 4 -32.94 -37.08 -11.18
N ARG A 5 -33.08 -35.77 -11.45
CA ARG A 5 -34.18 -34.80 -11.25
C ARG A 5 -33.96 -33.81 -10.10
N THR A 6 -34.22 -32.51 -10.19
CA THR A 6 -35.09 -31.77 -11.14
C THR A 6 -34.81 -30.27 -10.97
N CYS A 7 -34.87 -29.54 -12.07
CA CYS A 7 -35.05 -28.09 -12.20
C CYS A 7 -36.31 -27.58 -11.45
N LEU A 8 -36.22 -26.36 -10.95
CA LEU A 8 -37.37 -25.46 -11.02
C LEU A 8 -36.89 -24.00 -11.16
N ALA A 9 -37.15 -23.49 -12.34
CA ALA A 9 -37.19 -22.07 -12.65
C ALA A 9 -38.57 -21.54 -12.29
N LEU A 10 -38.62 -20.36 -11.70
CA LEU A 10 -39.84 -19.57 -11.76
C LEU A 10 -39.44 -18.09 -11.99
N ALA A 11 -39.94 -17.61 -13.11
CA ALA A 11 -39.85 -16.25 -13.61
C ALA A 11 -41.08 -15.44 -13.18
N CYS A 12 -41.05 -14.15 -13.52
CA CYS A 12 -42.10 -13.13 -13.55
C CYS A 12 -42.40 -12.45 -12.21
N THR A 13 -42.51 -11.11 -12.19
CA THR A 13 -43.31 -10.18 -13.02
C THR A 13 -42.81 -8.75 -12.88
N LEU A 14 -42.74 -8.10 -13.93
CA LEU A 14 -43.11 -6.81 -14.49
C LEU A 14 -44.11 -5.96 -13.68
N GLY A 15 -43.84 -4.67 -13.62
CA GLY A 15 -44.75 -3.57 -13.34
C GLY A 15 -43.91 -2.34 -12.98
N GLY A 16 -43.71 -1.32 -13.72
CA GLY A 16 -44.52 -0.68 -14.76
C GLY A 16 -45.07 0.65 -14.24
N VAL A 17 -44.75 1.71 -14.95
CA VAL A 17 -45.39 3.05 -15.03
C VAL A 17 -45.27 3.97 -13.80
N SER A 18 -44.98 5.28 -13.86
CA SER A 18 -45.31 6.29 -14.87
C SER A 18 -44.60 7.60 -14.53
N ALA A 19 -44.28 8.29 -15.56
CA ALA A 19 -43.85 9.68 -15.58
C ALA A 19 -44.93 10.63 -15.09
N LEU A 20 -44.53 11.73 -14.44
CA LEU A 20 -45.27 12.97 -14.54
C LEU A 20 -44.34 14.17 -14.57
N LYS A 21 -44.28 14.73 -15.77
CA LYS A 21 -43.85 16.09 -16.08
C LYS A 21 -44.86 17.07 -15.50
N MET A 22 -44.40 18.16 -14.88
CA MET A 22 -45.09 19.46 -14.99
C MET A 22 -44.11 20.62 -14.67
N ARG A 23 -43.81 21.40 -15.66
CA ARG A 23 -43.67 22.87 -15.66
C ARG A 23 -45.07 23.42 -16.02
N PRO A 24 -45.42 24.70 -15.89
CA PRO A 24 -44.65 25.95 -15.96
C PRO A 24 -45.21 27.12 -15.10
N MET A 25 -44.73 28.31 -15.37
CA MET A 25 -45.31 29.67 -15.46
C MET A 25 -44.84 30.67 -14.39
N VAL A 26 -43.94 31.56 -14.76
CA VAL A 26 -44.06 32.93 -15.32
C VAL A 26 -45.09 33.85 -14.63
N ARG A 27 -44.56 34.93 -14.06
CA ARG A 27 -45.09 36.33 -14.08
C ARG A 27 -44.06 37.26 -13.45
N SER A 28 -43.36 38.08 -14.14
CA SER A 28 -43.57 39.45 -14.63
C SER A 28 -44.15 40.44 -13.58
N GLY A 29 -43.33 41.43 -13.25
CA GLY A 29 -43.72 42.61 -12.52
C GLY A 29 -42.65 43.70 -12.60
N LEU A 30 -42.87 44.67 -13.48
CA LEU A 30 -42.11 45.92 -13.61
C LEU A 30 -42.38 46.87 -12.45
N SER A 31 -41.35 47.66 -12.10
CA SER A 31 -41.50 49.12 -11.76
C SER A 31 -40.09 49.68 -11.51
N VAL A 32 -39.57 50.44 -12.38
CA VAL A 32 -39.40 51.85 -12.61
C VAL A 32 -38.98 52.68 -11.35
N GLY A 33 -37.79 53.29 -11.46
CA GLY A 33 -37.35 54.33 -10.52
C GLY A 33 -35.84 54.62 -10.60
N ARG A 34 -35.37 55.43 -11.53
CA ARG A 34 -34.13 56.23 -11.49
C ARG A 34 -34.43 57.56 -10.84
N PRO A 35 -33.48 58.42 -10.31
CA PRO A 35 -32.22 58.73 -11.00
C PRO A 35 -30.96 58.93 -10.09
N LEU A 36 -29.84 58.95 -10.77
CA LEU A 36 -28.59 59.70 -10.64
C LEU A 36 -28.13 60.24 -9.26
N ARG A 37 -26.93 59.86 -8.88
CA ARG A 37 -25.85 60.82 -8.64
C ARG A 37 -24.47 60.17 -8.79
N MET A 38 -23.70 60.71 -9.72
CA MET A 38 -22.26 60.52 -9.88
C MET A 38 -21.53 60.93 -8.62
N MET A 39 -20.55 60.15 -8.19
CA MET A 39 -19.24 60.66 -7.79
C MET A 39 -18.22 59.53 -7.91
N CYS A 40 -17.18 59.84 -8.66
CA CYS A 40 -15.97 59.06 -8.83
C CYS A 40 -15.28 58.86 -7.48
N ALA A 41 -14.85 57.61 -7.22
CA ALA A 41 -13.72 57.35 -6.37
C ALA A 41 -13.03 56.05 -6.90
N GLU A 42 -11.84 56.27 -7.23
CA GLU A 42 -10.71 55.50 -7.70
C GLU A 42 -10.64 54.10 -7.10
N ALA A 43 -10.57 53.09 -7.96
CA ALA A 43 -10.32 51.70 -7.59
C ALA A 43 -8.83 51.51 -7.34
N ALA A 44 -8.47 51.29 -6.11
CA ALA A 44 -7.18 50.69 -5.73
C ALA A 44 -7.25 49.17 -5.92
N PRO A 45 -6.22 48.55 -6.49
CA PRO A 45 -6.21 47.10 -6.68
C PRO A 45 -6.07 46.40 -5.34
N ALA A 46 -6.94 45.43 -5.09
CA ALA A 46 -6.85 44.55 -3.95
C ALA A 46 -5.56 43.71 -4.03
N GLU A 47 -4.68 43.89 -3.09
CA GLU A 47 -3.55 42.98 -2.83
C GLU A 47 -4.08 41.58 -2.51
N PRO A 48 -3.44 40.54 -3.04
CA PRO A 48 -3.74 39.17 -2.62
C PRO A 48 -3.31 39.00 -1.16
N ALA A 49 -4.22 38.54 -0.33
CA ALA A 49 -3.97 38.18 1.06
C ALA A 49 -2.77 37.23 1.18
N PRO A 50 -1.88 37.42 2.15
CA PRO A 50 -0.73 36.56 2.33
C PRO A 50 -1.21 35.16 2.70
N ALA A 51 -0.76 34.19 1.90
CA ALA A 51 -0.89 32.77 2.20
C ALA A 51 -0.42 32.53 3.65
N ALA A 52 -1.34 32.01 4.45
CA ALA A 52 -1.04 31.61 5.81
C ALA A 52 0.14 30.63 5.77
N LYS A 53 1.30 31.11 6.19
CA LYS A 53 2.42 30.25 6.57
C LYS A 53 1.91 29.37 7.69
N LYS A 54 1.70 28.09 7.39
CA LYS A 54 1.62 27.07 8.43
C LYS A 54 2.95 27.12 9.18
N GLU A 55 2.92 27.66 10.36
CA GLU A 55 4.00 27.50 11.32
C GLU A 55 4.23 26.02 11.56
N PRO A 56 5.47 25.54 11.53
CA PRO A 56 5.78 24.23 12.01
C PRO A 56 5.72 24.26 13.53
N ALA A 57 4.58 23.85 14.07
CA ALA A 57 4.46 23.60 15.48
C ALA A 57 5.27 22.36 15.86
N ALA A 58 6.22 22.57 16.74
CA ALA A 58 6.71 21.69 17.78
C ALA A 58 7.51 20.44 17.36
N VAL A 59 8.74 20.41 17.91
CA VAL A 59 9.57 19.26 18.25
C VAL A 59 9.74 18.28 17.09
N ALA A 60 10.84 18.39 16.38
CA ALA A 60 11.31 17.40 15.44
C ALA A 60 11.66 16.09 16.19
N GLU A 61 10.67 15.32 16.56
CA GLU A 61 10.86 13.88 16.70
C GLU A 61 11.23 13.38 15.31
N GLU A 62 12.45 12.93 15.15
CA GLU A 62 12.91 12.34 13.89
C GLU A 62 11.95 11.21 13.54
N VAL A 63 11.22 11.42 12.43
CA VAL A 63 10.26 10.41 11.93
C VAL A 63 10.99 9.07 11.84
N PRO A 64 10.50 8.02 12.51
CA PRO A 64 11.18 6.73 12.52
C PRO A 64 11.42 6.23 11.10
N PRO A 65 12.60 5.69 10.77
CA PRO A 65 12.91 5.19 9.43
C PRO A 65 11.84 4.25 8.86
N PHE A 66 11.26 3.37 9.68
CA PHE A 66 10.21 2.45 9.24
C PHE A 66 8.93 3.17 8.76
N ALA A 67 8.52 4.24 9.43
CA ALA A 67 7.32 5.00 9.02
C ALA A 67 7.42 5.61 7.62
N LEU A 68 8.66 5.81 7.13
CA LEU A 68 8.97 6.31 5.78
C LEU A 68 9.04 5.20 4.73
N LEU A 69 9.00 3.93 5.12
CA LEU A 69 8.89 2.80 4.21
C LEU A 69 7.45 2.68 3.68
N ASP A 70 7.31 2.27 2.43
CA ASP A 70 6.04 1.82 1.86
C ASP A 70 6.03 0.30 1.86
N VAL A 71 5.63 -0.27 3.00
CA VAL A 71 5.49 -1.71 3.16
C VAL A 71 4.04 -2.07 2.90
N ARG A 72 3.81 -2.96 1.93
CA ARG A 72 2.48 -3.40 1.55
C ARG A 72 2.37 -4.92 1.60
N VAL A 73 1.15 -5.37 1.84
CA VAL A 73 0.79 -6.77 1.63
C VAL A 73 0.82 -7.08 0.15
N GLY A 74 1.52 -8.12 -0.24
CA GLY A 74 1.57 -8.63 -1.60
C GLY A 74 1.17 -10.08 -1.66
N LYS A 75 0.71 -10.52 -2.83
CA LYS A 75 0.45 -11.93 -3.13
C LYS A 75 1.32 -12.36 -4.29
N ILE A 76 2.11 -13.41 -4.10
CA ILE A 76 2.93 -13.98 -5.16
C ILE A 76 2.01 -14.67 -6.17
N VAL A 77 1.96 -14.13 -7.38
CA VAL A 77 1.12 -14.66 -8.47
C VAL A 77 1.87 -15.73 -9.26
N GLU A 78 3.16 -15.52 -9.47
CA GLU A 78 4.02 -16.40 -10.26
C GLU A 78 5.44 -16.36 -9.70
N ALA A 79 6.12 -17.50 -9.70
CA ALA A 79 7.51 -17.59 -9.29
C ALA A 79 8.29 -18.51 -10.25
N TRP A 80 9.50 -18.09 -10.67
CA TRP A 80 10.37 -18.89 -11.51
C TRP A 80 11.83 -18.74 -11.10
N ALA A 81 12.63 -19.74 -11.42
CA ALA A 81 14.05 -19.71 -11.14
C ALA A 81 14.76 -18.69 -12.04
N HIS A 82 15.66 -17.90 -11.44
CA HIS A 82 16.47 -16.97 -12.21
C HIS A 82 17.40 -17.76 -13.20
N PRO A 83 17.46 -17.39 -14.50
CA PRO A 83 18.22 -18.14 -15.50
C PRO A 83 19.73 -18.14 -15.23
N ASP A 84 20.27 -17.03 -14.74
CA ASP A 84 21.71 -16.83 -14.55
C ASP A 84 22.15 -16.93 -13.09
N SER A 85 21.27 -17.34 -12.17
CA SER A 85 21.59 -17.42 -10.75
C SER A 85 20.86 -18.53 -10.02
N ASP A 86 21.63 -19.45 -9.45
CA ASP A 86 21.09 -20.55 -8.65
C ASP A 86 20.59 -20.15 -7.25
N LYS A 87 20.78 -18.88 -6.89
CA LYS A 87 20.41 -18.34 -5.56
C LYS A 87 19.12 -17.53 -5.58
N LEU A 88 18.66 -17.13 -6.79
CA LEU A 88 17.56 -16.20 -6.94
C LEU A 88 16.29 -16.87 -7.45
N TRP A 89 15.17 -16.45 -6.87
CA TRP A 89 13.85 -16.55 -7.45
C TRP A 89 13.46 -15.22 -8.08
N CYS A 90 12.78 -15.27 -9.21
CA CYS A 90 12.08 -14.16 -9.82
C CYS A 90 10.60 -14.33 -9.53
N GLU A 91 9.97 -13.30 -9.04
CA GLU A 91 8.60 -13.35 -8.54
C GLU A 91 7.79 -12.21 -9.14
N ARG A 92 6.54 -12.50 -9.54
CA ARG A 92 5.52 -11.49 -9.81
C ARG A 92 4.60 -11.40 -8.61
N ILE A 93 4.57 -10.24 -8.02
CA ILE A 93 3.82 -10.01 -6.77
C ILE A 93 2.78 -8.94 -7.00
N ASP A 94 1.52 -9.29 -6.81
CA ASP A 94 0.41 -8.34 -6.77
C ASP A 94 0.47 -7.57 -5.44
N VAL A 95 0.66 -6.27 -5.53
CA VAL A 95 0.69 -5.33 -4.40
C VAL A 95 -0.43 -4.31 -4.48
N GLY A 96 -1.56 -4.66 -5.15
CA GLY A 96 -2.71 -3.78 -5.34
C GLY A 96 -2.49 -2.67 -6.37
N GLU A 97 -1.53 -2.84 -7.27
CA GLU A 97 -1.28 -1.95 -8.42
C GLU A 97 -1.89 -2.55 -9.70
N GLU A 98 -1.97 -1.77 -10.78
CA GLU A 98 -2.54 -2.25 -12.06
C GLU A 98 -1.79 -3.45 -12.62
N GLU A 99 -0.46 -3.50 -12.43
CA GLU A 99 0.38 -4.60 -12.87
C GLU A 99 1.16 -5.18 -11.68
N PRO A 100 1.31 -6.51 -11.59
CA PRO A 100 2.15 -7.15 -10.58
C PRO A 100 3.60 -6.70 -10.71
N ARG A 101 4.25 -6.46 -9.59
CA ARG A 101 5.67 -6.07 -9.55
C ARG A 101 6.58 -7.27 -9.77
N GLU A 102 7.61 -7.09 -10.58
CA GLU A 102 8.69 -8.04 -10.72
C GLU A 102 9.74 -7.79 -9.63
N ILE A 103 10.00 -8.81 -8.84
CA ILE A 103 10.93 -8.76 -7.70
C ILE A 103 11.83 -9.99 -7.76
N ALA A 104 13.11 -9.82 -7.47
CA ALA A 104 14.03 -10.93 -7.30
C ALA A 104 14.37 -11.10 -5.83
N SER A 105 14.32 -12.34 -5.33
CA SER A 105 14.60 -12.69 -3.94
C SER A 105 15.68 -13.78 -3.85
N GLY A 106 16.53 -13.67 -2.82
CA GLY A 106 17.63 -14.61 -2.55
C GLY A 106 17.18 -15.85 -1.78
N LEU A 107 16.00 -16.38 -2.06
CA LEU A 107 15.35 -17.39 -1.22
C LEU A 107 15.49 -18.82 -1.73
N ARG A 108 16.17 -19.06 -2.86
CA ARG A 108 16.24 -20.39 -3.50
C ARG A 108 16.88 -21.45 -2.62
N ALA A 109 17.79 -21.08 -1.75
CA ALA A 109 18.40 -22.02 -0.79
C ALA A 109 17.42 -22.51 0.28
N TYR A 110 16.38 -21.70 0.60
CA TYR A 110 15.41 -21.99 1.67
C TYR A 110 14.07 -22.51 1.11
N TYR A 111 13.77 -22.17 -0.12
CA TYR A 111 12.56 -22.60 -0.85
C TYR A 111 12.99 -23.23 -2.18
N PRO A 112 13.16 -24.55 -2.22
CA PRO A 112 13.74 -25.23 -3.40
C PRO A 112 12.80 -25.28 -4.62
N THR A 113 11.49 -25.11 -4.43
CA THR A 113 10.48 -25.19 -5.49
C THR A 113 9.61 -23.94 -5.53
N ALA A 114 9.17 -23.56 -6.74
CA ALA A 114 8.30 -22.40 -6.95
C ALA A 114 6.93 -22.54 -6.27
N ASP A 115 6.41 -23.78 -6.20
CA ASP A 115 5.11 -24.08 -5.57
C ASP A 115 5.04 -23.65 -4.09
N LEU A 116 6.20 -23.53 -3.41
CA LEU A 116 6.26 -23.04 -2.03
C LEU A 116 6.13 -21.52 -1.91
N LEU A 117 6.21 -20.82 -3.03
CA LEU A 117 6.15 -19.37 -3.13
C LEU A 117 4.80 -18.93 -3.70
N GLU A 118 4.32 -19.60 -4.75
CA GLU A 118 3.10 -19.19 -5.46
C GLU A 118 1.86 -19.23 -4.58
N GLY A 119 1.04 -18.22 -4.75
CA GLY A 119 -0.20 -18.03 -3.97
C GLY A 119 0.00 -17.53 -2.54
N ARG A 120 1.24 -17.38 -2.09
CA ARG A 120 1.55 -16.95 -0.73
C ARG A 120 1.40 -15.43 -0.58
N SER A 121 0.88 -15.02 0.56
CA SER A 121 0.88 -13.61 0.97
C SER A 121 2.21 -13.28 1.65
N VAL A 122 2.78 -12.13 1.30
CA VAL A 122 4.09 -11.67 1.77
C VAL A 122 4.09 -10.16 2.02
N LEU A 123 5.09 -9.67 2.73
CA LEU A 123 5.29 -8.22 2.89
C LEU A 123 6.33 -7.73 1.90
N VAL A 124 6.01 -6.65 1.18
CA VAL A 124 6.84 -6.07 0.12
C VAL A 124 7.13 -4.61 0.42
N VAL A 125 8.40 -4.22 0.36
CA VAL A 125 8.83 -2.82 0.39
C VAL A 125 8.76 -2.26 -1.02
N CYS A 126 7.83 -1.34 -1.26
CA CYS A 126 7.47 -0.84 -2.59
C CYS A 126 8.20 0.43 -3.02
N ASN A 127 8.74 1.22 -2.08
CA ASN A 127 9.38 2.49 -2.38
C ASN A 127 10.90 2.43 -2.50
N LEU A 128 11.45 1.26 -2.72
CA LEU A 128 12.87 1.08 -3.04
C LEU A 128 13.15 1.53 -4.48
N LYS A 129 14.38 1.94 -4.73
CA LYS A 129 14.83 2.18 -6.09
C LYS A 129 15.07 0.85 -6.81
N GLU A 130 14.64 0.77 -8.08
CA GLU A 130 14.94 -0.38 -8.95
C GLU A 130 16.40 -0.83 -8.79
N ALA A 131 16.58 -2.10 -8.54
CA ALA A 131 17.88 -2.75 -8.44
C ALA A 131 17.99 -3.85 -9.51
N LYS A 132 19.20 -4.03 -10.05
CA LYS A 132 19.49 -5.13 -10.94
C LYS A 132 20.20 -6.24 -10.19
N LEU A 133 19.59 -7.40 -10.10
CA LEU A 133 20.14 -8.59 -9.47
C LEU A 133 20.41 -9.65 -10.58
N ALA A 134 21.69 -9.94 -10.81
CA ALA A 134 22.12 -10.82 -11.91
C ALA A 134 21.49 -10.49 -13.29
N GLY A 135 21.29 -9.18 -13.57
CA GLY A 135 20.65 -8.71 -14.81
C GLY A 135 19.13 -8.53 -14.75
N PHE A 136 18.45 -9.17 -13.80
CA PHE A 136 16.99 -9.02 -13.58
C PHE A 136 16.67 -7.74 -12.83
N LYS A 137 15.61 -7.05 -13.24
CA LYS A 137 15.14 -5.82 -12.61
C LYS A 137 14.21 -6.14 -11.45
N SER A 138 14.60 -5.76 -10.25
CA SER A 138 13.78 -5.90 -9.04
C SER A 138 13.19 -4.55 -8.64
N ASN A 139 11.87 -4.48 -8.57
CA ASN A 139 11.10 -3.27 -8.25
C ASN A 139 10.56 -3.28 -6.81
N GLY A 140 11.30 -3.87 -5.90
CA GLY A 140 10.93 -3.97 -4.50
C GLY A 140 11.78 -5.00 -3.77
N MET A 141 11.42 -5.27 -2.53
CA MET A 141 12.07 -6.27 -1.70
C MET A 141 11.04 -6.97 -0.82
N VAL A 142 11.10 -8.29 -0.78
CA VAL A 142 10.26 -9.09 0.12
C VAL A 142 10.90 -9.14 1.49
N LEU A 143 10.14 -8.89 2.55
CA LEU A 143 10.61 -8.97 3.93
C LEU A 143 10.61 -10.41 4.42
N CYS A 144 11.76 -10.84 4.92
CA CYS A 144 11.94 -12.16 5.50
C CYS A 144 12.54 -12.05 6.90
N ALA A 145 12.12 -12.94 7.79
CA ALA A 145 12.72 -13.10 9.09
C ALA A 145 13.80 -14.21 9.02
N SER A 146 14.94 -13.96 9.62
CA SER A 146 16.04 -14.91 9.71
C SER A 146 16.50 -15.03 11.16
N ASN A 147 16.85 -16.25 11.59
CA ASN A 147 17.54 -16.45 12.85
C ASN A 147 18.95 -15.84 12.80
N GLU A 148 19.64 -15.78 13.95
CA GLU A 148 20.97 -15.17 14.08
C GLU A 148 22.00 -15.81 13.14
N ASP A 149 21.95 -17.13 12.99
CA ASP A 149 22.89 -17.91 12.17
C ASP A 149 22.53 -17.89 10.67
N LYS A 150 21.39 -17.29 10.30
CA LYS A 150 20.83 -17.30 8.92
C LYS A 150 20.65 -18.72 8.35
N SER A 151 20.56 -19.72 9.22
CA SER A 151 20.28 -21.10 8.82
C SER A 151 18.80 -21.28 8.42
N GLU A 152 17.95 -20.45 8.97
CA GLU A 152 16.51 -20.42 8.67
C GLU A 152 16.10 -19.03 8.23
N VAL A 153 15.46 -18.96 7.06
CA VAL A 153 14.86 -17.73 6.54
C VAL A 153 13.42 -18.05 6.18
N LYS A 154 12.49 -17.29 6.74
CA LYS A 154 11.06 -17.43 6.53
C LYS A 154 10.43 -16.11 6.15
N PHE A 155 9.38 -16.17 5.37
CA PHE A 155 8.58 -14.99 5.10
C PHE A 155 7.97 -14.41 6.38
N VAL A 156 7.72 -13.12 6.35
CA VAL A 156 6.82 -12.47 7.29
C VAL A 156 5.43 -12.52 6.68
N ASP A 157 4.54 -13.24 7.35
CA ASP A 157 3.18 -13.47 6.90
C ASP A 157 2.27 -12.34 7.41
N PRO A 158 1.53 -11.65 6.53
CA PRO A 158 0.50 -10.71 6.94
C PRO A 158 -0.70 -11.45 7.56
N PRO A 159 -1.60 -10.75 8.29
CA PRO A 159 -2.85 -11.33 8.76
C PRO A 159 -3.65 -11.96 7.60
N ALA A 160 -4.37 -13.06 7.89
CA ALA A 160 -5.07 -13.84 6.87
C ALA A 160 -6.14 -13.03 6.09
N ASP A 161 -6.74 -12.03 6.74
CA ASP A 161 -7.80 -11.20 6.16
C ASP A 161 -7.26 -9.96 5.43
N SER A 162 -5.93 -9.78 5.39
CA SER A 162 -5.30 -8.65 4.69
C SER A 162 -5.40 -8.81 3.17
N GLN A 163 -5.64 -7.70 2.49
CA GLN A 163 -5.74 -7.67 1.04
C GLN A 163 -4.41 -7.19 0.40
N PRO A 164 -4.10 -7.66 -0.83
CA PRO A 164 -3.00 -7.11 -1.61
C PRO A 164 -3.11 -5.58 -1.73
N GLY A 165 -2.00 -4.88 -1.51
CA GLY A 165 -1.95 -3.42 -1.51
C GLY A 165 -2.20 -2.76 -0.15
N GLU A 166 -2.68 -3.50 0.85
CA GLU A 166 -2.87 -2.97 2.19
C GLU A 166 -1.53 -2.57 2.81
N ARG A 167 -1.47 -1.36 3.36
CA ARG A 167 -0.24 -0.84 3.95
C ARG A 167 -0.01 -1.40 5.34
N VAL A 168 1.19 -1.89 5.57
CA VAL A 168 1.66 -2.32 6.88
C VAL A 168 2.19 -1.12 7.65
N VAL A 169 1.72 -0.95 8.87
CA VAL A 169 2.10 0.15 9.75
C VAL A 169 2.58 -0.38 11.09
N CYS A 170 3.29 0.46 11.81
CA CYS A 170 3.65 0.26 13.20
C CYS A 170 2.82 1.22 14.04
N GLU A 171 2.22 0.75 15.11
CA GLU A 171 1.33 1.57 15.94
C GLU A 171 2.03 2.83 16.46
N GLY A 172 1.38 3.97 16.31
CA GLY A 172 1.94 5.27 16.69
C GLY A 172 3.01 5.83 15.74
N MET A 173 3.37 5.10 14.66
CA MET A 173 4.44 5.49 13.73
C MET A 173 3.90 5.59 12.29
N VAL A 174 3.02 6.52 12.04
CA VAL A 174 2.45 6.73 10.70
C VAL A 174 3.02 8.00 10.08
N ALA A 175 3.61 7.86 8.89
CA ALA A 175 4.09 8.98 8.09
C ALA A 175 3.84 8.70 6.60
N GLU A 176 3.97 9.72 5.76
CA GLU A 176 3.94 9.54 4.32
C GLU A 176 5.23 8.82 3.85
N PRO A 177 5.11 7.84 2.94
CA PRO A 177 6.26 7.13 2.41
C PRO A 177 7.25 8.08 1.73
N ALA A 178 8.53 7.86 1.97
CA ALA A 178 9.59 8.60 1.30
C ALA A 178 9.68 8.21 -0.18
N THR A 179 10.17 9.12 -1.01
CA THR A 179 10.47 8.80 -2.41
C THR A 179 11.65 7.84 -2.52
N SER A 180 11.73 7.05 -3.59
CA SER A 180 12.81 6.08 -3.83
C SER A 180 14.22 6.72 -3.82
N ASN A 181 14.32 7.98 -4.23
CA ASN A 181 15.58 8.74 -4.16
C ASN A 181 15.95 9.08 -2.71
N GLN A 182 14.99 9.47 -1.88
CA GLN A 182 15.19 9.73 -0.45
C GLN A 182 15.55 8.44 0.29
N MET A 183 14.88 7.32 -0.04
CA MET A 183 15.19 6.00 0.48
C MET A 183 16.68 5.66 0.31
N LYS A 184 17.18 5.78 -0.93
CA LYS A 184 18.58 5.51 -1.24
C LYS A 184 19.54 6.51 -0.57
N LYS A 185 19.27 7.83 -0.67
CA LYS A 185 20.13 8.88 -0.13
C LYS A 185 20.30 8.80 1.38
N LYS A 186 19.21 8.54 2.10
CA LYS A 186 19.21 8.48 3.58
C LYS A 186 19.44 7.08 4.13
N LYS A 187 19.59 6.06 3.26
CA LYS A 187 19.73 4.64 3.62
C LYS A 187 18.64 4.20 4.61
N LEU A 188 17.38 4.56 4.31
CA LEU A 188 16.29 4.36 5.24
C LEU A 188 16.01 2.87 5.49
N MET A 189 16.14 2.02 4.45
CA MET A 189 15.98 0.57 4.59
C MET A 189 17.04 -0.02 5.53
N ASP A 190 18.31 0.31 5.35
CA ASP A 190 19.38 -0.19 6.19
C ASP A 190 19.17 0.21 7.67
N LYS A 191 18.74 1.45 7.89
CA LYS A 191 18.42 1.95 9.23
C LYS A 191 17.21 1.24 9.85
N ALA A 192 16.16 1.02 9.06
CA ALA A 192 14.98 0.29 9.54
C ALA A 192 15.31 -1.16 9.86
N ALA A 193 16.08 -1.85 9.02
CA ALA A 193 16.48 -3.23 9.20
C ALA A 193 17.29 -3.47 10.49
N THR A 194 18.03 -2.46 10.98
CA THR A 194 18.74 -2.59 12.25
C THR A 194 17.82 -2.72 13.46
N GLU A 195 16.59 -2.23 13.34
CA GLU A 195 15.61 -2.20 14.43
C GLU A 195 14.39 -3.12 14.18
N LEU A 196 14.34 -3.76 13.00
CA LEU A 196 13.34 -4.76 12.64
C LEU A 196 13.73 -6.13 13.25
N ARG A 197 12.86 -6.72 14.04
CA ARG A 197 13.08 -8.00 14.73
C ARG A 197 11.84 -8.87 14.71
N ALA A 198 12.06 -10.17 14.71
CA ALA A 198 11.06 -11.14 15.10
C ALA A 198 11.14 -11.34 16.62
N VAL A 199 10.04 -11.15 17.32
CA VAL A 199 9.93 -11.33 18.78
C VAL A 199 8.72 -12.22 19.03
N ASP A 200 8.93 -13.37 19.62
CA ASP A 200 7.88 -14.38 19.91
C ASP A 200 7.02 -14.74 18.69
N GLY A 201 7.62 -14.74 17.48
CA GLY A 201 6.91 -15.04 16.25
C GLY A 201 6.08 -13.86 15.68
N VAL A 202 6.23 -12.67 16.23
CA VAL A 202 5.62 -11.43 15.73
C VAL A 202 6.70 -10.54 15.10
N ALA A 203 6.39 -9.96 13.95
CA ALA A 203 7.27 -8.98 13.32
C ALA A 203 7.13 -7.64 14.04
N CYS A 204 8.24 -7.11 14.56
CA CYS A 204 8.27 -5.88 15.35
C CYS A 204 9.30 -4.90 14.83
N TYR A 205 9.00 -3.61 14.97
CA TYR A 205 9.95 -2.52 14.83
C TYR A 205 10.07 -1.79 16.17
N ARG A 206 11.28 -1.73 16.74
CA ARG A 206 11.52 -1.18 18.11
C ARG A 206 10.61 -1.82 19.17
N ASN A 207 10.38 -3.13 19.09
CA ASN A 207 9.47 -3.90 19.94
C ASN A 207 7.97 -3.52 19.81
N VAL A 208 7.59 -2.70 18.82
CA VAL A 208 6.20 -2.43 18.51
C VAL A 208 5.79 -3.33 17.34
N PRO A 209 4.70 -4.10 17.44
CA PRO A 209 4.25 -5.00 16.39
C PRO A 209 3.96 -4.28 15.06
N LEU A 210 4.34 -4.91 13.96
CA LEU A 210 3.90 -4.54 12.63
C LEU A 210 2.52 -5.13 12.37
N GLY A 211 1.67 -4.38 11.74
CA GLY A 211 0.33 -4.86 11.42
C GLY A 211 -0.37 -4.09 10.32
N THR A 212 -1.50 -4.63 9.93
CA THR A 212 -2.48 -4.01 9.05
C THR A 212 -3.75 -3.73 9.86
N ALA A 213 -4.80 -3.23 9.21
CA ALA A 213 -6.10 -3.08 9.85
C ALA A 213 -6.70 -4.43 10.30
N ALA A 214 -6.28 -5.54 9.66
CA ALA A 214 -6.74 -6.89 9.96
C ALA A 214 -6.04 -7.55 11.17
N GLY A 215 -4.87 -7.05 11.58
CA GLY A 215 -4.13 -7.63 12.72
C GLY A 215 -2.62 -7.50 12.61
N GLN A 216 -1.90 -8.30 13.39
CA GLN A 216 -0.43 -8.29 13.46
C GLN A 216 0.20 -9.21 12.41
N CYS A 217 1.36 -8.80 11.90
CA CYS A 217 2.19 -9.62 11.02
C CYS A 217 3.00 -10.63 11.83
N THR A 218 3.01 -11.87 11.39
CA THR A 218 3.65 -12.99 12.11
C THR A 218 4.75 -13.65 11.28
N THR A 219 5.60 -14.42 11.93
CA THR A 219 6.63 -15.21 11.26
C THR A 219 6.88 -16.50 12.05
N PRO A 220 7.22 -17.61 11.38
CA PRO A 220 7.61 -18.83 12.07
C PRO A 220 8.91 -18.71 12.89
N VAL A 221 9.73 -17.70 12.60
CA VAL A 221 10.97 -17.42 13.35
C VAL A 221 10.60 -16.72 14.65
N THR A 222 10.84 -17.38 15.78
CA THR A 222 10.48 -16.86 17.11
C THR A 222 11.38 -15.70 17.55
N ALA A 223 12.66 -15.71 17.18
CA ALA A 223 13.61 -14.64 17.48
C ALA A 223 14.62 -14.49 16.35
N GLY A 224 14.79 -13.27 15.84
CA GLY A 224 15.71 -13.04 14.75
C GLY A 224 15.63 -11.64 14.18
N THR A 225 16.31 -11.43 13.05
CA THR A 225 16.30 -10.16 12.30
C THR A 225 15.36 -10.25 11.12
N ILE A 226 14.71 -9.12 10.79
CA ILE A 226 13.88 -8.99 9.59
C ILE A 226 14.59 -8.08 8.59
N ASN A 227 14.74 -8.56 7.38
CA ASN A 227 15.42 -7.86 6.28
C ASN A 227 14.82 -8.24 4.92
#